data_e6a2b5bb0fbeeb675694beb34cd4a373
#
_entry.id   e6a2b5bb0fbeeb675694beb34cd4a373
#
_cell.length_a   1.000
_cell.length_b   1.000
_cell.length_c   1.000
_cell.angle_alpha   90.00
_cell.angle_beta   90.00
_cell.angle_gamma   90.00
#
_symmetry.space_group_name_H-M   'P 1'
#
loop_
_entity.id
_entity.type
_entity.pdbx_description
1 polymer ?
#
loop_
_entity_poly.entity_id
_entity_poly.type
_entity_poly.pdbx_seq_one_letter_code
_entity_poly.pdbx_strand_id
1 'polypeptide(L)'
;MRILGLDSSGIVASVAVVEDDVLVAEYTINYKKTHSQTLLPMLDEIVKMTELDLESIDAIAVAAGPGSFTGLRIGSATAKGLGLALKKPLVAIPTVEGLAYNLYDTPGLICPIMDARRKQVYTCLLYTSPSPRD
;
A
#
# COMPACT_ATOMS: atom_id res chain seq x y z
N MET A 1 12.92 10.78 4.21
CA MET A 1 12.54 9.95 3.06
C MET A 1 11.03 10.00 2.90
N ARG A 2 10.58 10.24 1.71
CA ARG A 2 9.16 10.37 1.39
C ARG A 2 8.74 9.22 0.50
N ILE A 3 7.74 8.45 0.93
CA ILE A 3 7.28 7.24 0.26
C ILE A 3 5.82 7.39 -0.13
N LEU A 4 5.50 7.09 -1.38
CA LEU A 4 4.14 6.98 -1.87
C LEU A 4 3.71 5.51 -1.79
N GLY A 5 2.63 5.23 -1.11
CA GLY A 5 2.08 3.88 -0.99
C GLY A 5 0.78 3.71 -1.76
N LEU A 6 0.65 2.60 -2.45
CA LEU A 6 -0.54 2.24 -3.22
C LEU A 6 -1.01 0.85 -2.81
N ASP A 7 -2.29 0.71 -2.54
CA ASP A 7 -2.89 -0.59 -2.24
C ASP A 7 -4.27 -0.70 -2.89
N SER A 8 -4.40 -1.61 -3.82
CA SER A 8 -5.66 -1.99 -4.45
C SER A 8 -5.86 -3.50 -4.41
N SER A 9 -5.23 -4.16 -3.44
CA SER A 9 -5.26 -5.62 -3.29
C SER A 9 -6.61 -6.16 -2.80
N GLY A 10 -7.42 -5.34 -2.18
CA GLY A 10 -8.72 -5.71 -1.64
C GLY A 10 -9.86 -4.88 -2.23
N ILE A 11 -10.99 -4.88 -1.54
CA ILE A 11 -12.15 -4.06 -1.91
C ILE A 11 -11.84 -2.59 -1.74
N VAL A 12 -11.07 -2.26 -0.72
CA VAL A 12 -10.66 -0.90 -0.40
C VAL A 12 -9.44 -0.53 -1.23
N ALA A 13 -9.49 0.62 -1.86
CA ALA A 13 -8.33 1.21 -2.54
C ALA A 13 -7.77 2.34 -1.68
N SER A 14 -6.45 2.41 -1.58
CA SER A 14 -5.79 3.39 -0.73
C SER A 14 -4.53 3.94 -1.39
N VAL A 15 -4.33 5.24 -1.22
CA VAL A 15 -3.11 5.95 -1.59
C VAL A 15 -2.65 6.73 -0.37
N ALA A 16 -1.38 6.62 -0.04
CA ALA A 16 -0.85 7.31 1.13
C ALA A 16 0.55 7.88 0.85
N VAL A 17 0.88 8.95 1.56
CA VAL A 17 2.21 9.54 1.55
C VAL A 17 2.75 9.54 2.97
N VAL A 18 3.93 8.96 3.14
CA VAL A 18 4.63 8.90 4.43
C VAL A 18 5.95 9.63 4.29
N GLU A 19 6.28 10.46 5.26
CA GLU A 19 7.56 11.17 5.32
C GLU A 19 8.19 10.95 6.69
N ASP A 20 9.36 10.33 6.69
CA ASP A 20 10.14 10.06 7.91
C ASP A 20 9.29 9.41 9.01
N ASP A 21 8.58 8.34 8.65
CA ASP A 21 7.68 7.56 9.52
C ASP A 21 6.43 8.31 9.99
N VAL A 22 6.13 9.47 9.40
CA VAL A 22 4.91 10.22 9.69
C VAL A 22 3.97 10.15 8.49
N LEU A 23 2.73 9.75 8.73
CA LEU A 23 1.70 9.77 7.70
C LEU A 23 1.34 11.23 7.38
N VAL A 24 1.67 11.65 6.18
CA VAL A 24 1.38 13.01 5.70
C VAL A 24 -0.05 13.11 5.20
N ALA A 25 -0.47 12.14 4.41
CA ALA A 25 -1.81 12.12 3.83
C ALA A 25 -2.19 10.70 3.44
N GLU A 26 -3.47 10.43 3.53
CA GLU A 26 -4.05 9.16 3.07
C GLU A 26 -5.41 9.44 2.44
N TYR A 27 -5.69 8.74 1.35
CA TYR A 27 -6.98 8.77 0.71
C TYR A 27 -7.43 7.31 0.54
N THR A 28 -8.55 6.95 1.16
CA THR A 28 -9.04 5.58 1.17
C THR A 28 -10.49 5.57 0.70
N ILE A 29 -10.79 4.70 -0.27
CA ILE A 29 -12.14 4.53 -0.79
C ILE A 29 -12.56 3.07 -0.64
N ASN A 30 -13.69 2.86 0.00
CA ASN A 30 -14.35 1.56 0.07
C ASN A 30 -15.57 1.59 -0.84
N TYR A 31 -15.32 1.37 -2.13
CA TYR A 31 -16.36 1.45 -3.15
C TYR A 31 -16.14 0.35 -4.19
N LYS A 32 -17.22 -0.31 -4.59
CA LYS A 32 -17.16 -1.52 -5.42
C LYS A 32 -16.83 -1.31 -6.88
N LYS A 33 -16.54 -0.09 -7.32
CA LYS A 33 -16.15 0.15 -8.71
C LYS A 33 -14.67 -0.16 -8.93
N THR A 34 -14.30 -0.30 -10.19
CA THR A 34 -12.98 -0.71 -10.61
C THR A 34 -11.90 0.24 -10.11
N HIS A 35 -10.90 -0.31 -9.42
CA HIS A 35 -9.75 0.43 -8.91
C HIS A 35 -8.97 1.16 -10.00
N SER A 36 -9.06 0.70 -11.25
CA SER A 36 -8.40 1.35 -12.38
C SER A 36 -8.83 2.80 -12.58
N GLN A 37 -10.04 3.14 -12.11
CA GLN A 37 -10.58 4.48 -12.23
C GLN A 37 -10.41 5.32 -10.96
N THR A 38 -9.74 4.77 -9.94
CA THR A 38 -9.70 5.42 -8.62
C THR A 38 -8.30 5.79 -8.15
N LEU A 39 -7.27 4.98 -8.41
CA LEU A 39 -5.94 5.21 -7.84
C LEU A 39 -5.32 6.52 -8.31
N LEU A 40 -5.30 6.80 -9.61
CA LEU A 40 -4.70 8.04 -10.11
C LEU A 40 -5.50 9.28 -9.70
N PRO A 41 -6.84 9.29 -9.78
CA PRO A 41 -7.61 10.40 -9.22
C PRO A 41 -7.39 10.63 -7.73
N MET A 42 -7.24 9.55 -6.94
CA MET A 42 -6.94 9.65 -5.51
C MET A 42 -5.58 10.31 -5.28
N LEU A 43 -4.58 9.91 -6.05
CA LEU A 43 -3.26 10.53 -5.98
C LEU A 43 -3.32 12.01 -6.37
N ASP A 44 -4.09 12.33 -7.41
CA ASP A 44 -4.28 13.72 -7.84
C ASP A 44 -4.88 14.57 -6.73
N GLU A 45 -5.87 14.05 -6.02
CA GLU A 45 -6.46 14.74 -4.87
C GLU A 45 -5.44 14.98 -3.75
N ILE A 46 -4.63 13.98 -3.42
CA ILE A 46 -3.59 14.12 -2.41
C ILE A 46 -2.58 15.20 -2.83
N VAL A 47 -2.16 15.19 -4.08
CA VAL A 47 -1.22 16.18 -4.61
C VAL A 47 -1.79 17.59 -4.48
N LYS A 48 -3.05 17.77 -4.82
CA LYS A 48 -3.71 19.09 -4.72
C LYS A 48 -3.88 19.55 -3.29
N MET A 49 -4.31 18.64 -2.40
CA MET A 49 -4.60 18.98 -1.00
C MET A 49 -3.34 19.28 -0.20
N THR A 50 -2.24 18.63 -0.51
CA THR A 50 -0.99 18.73 0.26
C THR A 50 0.07 19.57 -0.45
N GLU A 51 -0.22 20.04 -1.67
CA GLU A 51 0.76 20.74 -2.50
C GLU A 51 2.04 19.91 -2.70
N LEU A 52 1.86 18.59 -2.78
CA LEU A 52 2.96 17.65 -2.90
C LEU A 52 3.65 17.77 -4.26
N ASP A 53 4.98 17.89 -4.23
CA ASP A 53 5.80 17.75 -5.43
C ASP A 53 6.10 16.27 -5.64
N LEU A 54 5.59 15.68 -6.72
CA LEU A 54 5.82 14.27 -7.03
C LEU A 54 7.28 13.94 -7.23
N GLU A 55 8.10 14.91 -7.68
CA GLU A 55 9.53 14.71 -7.81
C GLU A 55 10.22 14.51 -6.47
N SER A 56 9.60 14.93 -5.38
CA SER A 56 10.15 14.78 -4.03
C SER A 56 9.96 13.39 -3.44
N ILE A 57 9.16 12.53 -4.10
CA ILE A 57 8.96 11.14 -3.68
C ILE A 57 10.26 10.37 -3.89
N ASP A 58 10.70 9.63 -2.90
CA ASP A 58 11.93 8.84 -2.97
C ASP A 58 11.70 7.41 -3.43
N ALA A 59 10.55 6.85 -3.11
CA ALA A 59 10.19 5.48 -3.49
C ALA A 59 8.68 5.32 -3.57
N ILE A 60 8.25 4.32 -4.33
CA ILE A 60 6.85 3.96 -4.47
C ILE A 60 6.68 2.54 -3.94
N ALA A 61 5.83 2.38 -2.94
CA ALA A 61 5.49 1.08 -2.37
C ALA A 61 4.13 0.64 -2.90
N VAL A 62 3.99 -0.62 -3.23
CA VAL A 62 2.75 -1.18 -3.74
C VAL A 62 2.47 -2.55 -3.12
N ALA A 63 1.23 -2.81 -2.75
CA ALA A 63 0.82 -4.12 -2.28
C ALA A 63 0.94 -5.12 -3.43
N ALA A 64 1.73 -6.18 -3.19
CA ALA A 64 2.13 -7.12 -4.24
C ALA A 64 1.43 -8.48 -4.15
N GLY A 65 0.51 -8.62 -3.22
CA GLY A 65 -0.22 -9.86 -3.00
C GLY A 65 0.09 -10.49 -1.65
N PRO A 66 -0.77 -11.39 -1.21
CA PRO A 66 -1.98 -11.87 -1.87
C PRO A 66 -3.09 -10.81 -1.95
N GLY A 67 -4.09 -11.07 -2.79
CA GLY A 67 -5.23 -10.18 -2.95
C GLY A 67 -6.00 -10.42 -4.24
N SER A 68 -6.89 -9.50 -4.58
CA SER A 68 -7.65 -9.53 -5.82
C SER A 68 -6.71 -9.52 -7.02
N PHE A 69 -6.86 -10.49 -7.92
CA PHE A 69 -6.04 -10.58 -9.12
C PHE A 69 -6.10 -9.29 -9.96
N THR A 70 -7.31 -8.80 -10.21
CA THR A 70 -7.51 -7.55 -10.97
C THR A 70 -6.94 -6.36 -10.23
N GLY A 71 -7.22 -6.25 -8.92
CA GLY A 71 -6.72 -5.16 -8.09
C GLY A 71 -5.21 -5.11 -8.02
N LEU A 72 -4.56 -6.26 -7.86
CA LEU A 72 -3.10 -6.34 -7.81
C LEU A 72 -2.48 -5.89 -9.15
N ARG A 73 -3.07 -6.27 -10.26
CA ARG A 73 -2.58 -5.86 -11.58
C ARG A 73 -2.72 -4.34 -11.78
N ILE A 74 -3.83 -3.77 -11.35
CA ILE A 74 -4.08 -2.33 -11.45
C ILE A 74 -3.05 -1.57 -10.60
N GLY A 75 -2.86 -1.97 -9.35
CA GLY A 75 -1.88 -1.35 -8.47
C GLY A 75 -0.47 -1.45 -9.02
N SER A 76 -0.09 -2.64 -9.48
CA SER A 76 1.23 -2.87 -10.07
C SER A 76 1.46 -2.02 -11.33
N ALA A 77 0.47 -1.96 -12.23
CA ALA A 77 0.57 -1.15 -13.44
C ALA A 77 0.68 0.34 -13.10
N THR A 78 -0.12 0.82 -12.16
CA THR A 78 -0.08 2.21 -11.71
C THR A 78 1.28 2.54 -11.11
N ALA A 79 1.80 1.67 -10.22
CA ALA A 79 3.09 1.88 -9.58
C ALA A 79 4.24 1.88 -10.59
N LYS A 80 4.21 0.94 -11.52
CA LYS A 80 5.23 0.87 -12.58
C LYS A 80 5.21 2.10 -13.48
N GLY A 81 4.03 2.57 -13.85
CA GLY A 81 3.89 3.79 -14.65
C GLY A 81 4.45 5.00 -13.93
N LEU A 82 4.12 5.16 -12.65
CA LEU A 82 4.63 6.25 -11.83
C LEU A 82 6.15 6.13 -11.62
N GLY A 83 6.64 4.95 -11.32
CA GLY A 83 8.07 4.72 -11.13
C GLY A 83 8.88 5.05 -12.36
N LEU A 84 8.36 4.68 -13.54
CA LEU A 84 9.01 5.00 -14.80
C LEU A 84 8.98 6.50 -15.08
N ALA A 85 7.81 7.13 -14.90
CA ALA A 85 7.65 8.56 -15.15
C ALA A 85 8.50 9.43 -14.22
N LEU A 86 8.56 9.05 -12.94
CA LEU A 86 9.30 9.81 -11.92
C LEU A 86 10.74 9.33 -11.73
N LYS A 87 11.11 8.22 -12.36
CA LYS A 87 12.43 7.59 -12.22
C LYS A 87 12.73 7.25 -10.76
N LYS A 88 11.75 6.66 -10.08
CA LYS A 88 11.88 6.27 -8.68
C LYS A 88 11.75 4.76 -8.52
N PRO A 89 12.42 4.18 -7.51
CA PRO A 89 12.34 2.74 -7.28
C PRO A 89 10.97 2.30 -6.79
N LEU A 90 10.61 1.07 -7.14
CA LEU A 90 9.40 0.42 -6.64
C LEU A 90 9.78 -0.56 -5.54
N VAL A 91 8.94 -0.63 -4.52
CA VAL A 91 9.06 -1.60 -3.44
C VAL A 91 7.79 -2.41 -3.37
N ALA A 92 7.91 -3.73 -3.52
CA ALA A 92 6.78 -4.64 -3.40
C ALA A 92 6.58 -5.02 -1.94
N ILE A 93 5.37 -4.80 -1.41
CA ILE A 93 5.04 -5.11 -0.02
C ILE A 93 4.05 -6.26 0.00
N PRO A 94 4.36 -7.37 0.67
CA PRO A 94 3.38 -8.44 0.85
C PRO A 94 2.14 -7.89 1.56
N THR A 95 0.95 -8.17 1.01
CA THR A 95 -0.29 -7.59 1.53
C THR A 95 -0.53 -7.95 2.99
N VAL A 96 -0.28 -9.21 3.38
CA VAL A 96 -0.46 -9.64 4.76
C VAL A 96 0.52 -8.98 5.72
N GLU A 97 1.73 -8.68 5.25
CA GLU A 97 2.70 -7.95 6.06
C GLU A 97 2.24 -6.50 6.28
N GLY A 98 1.75 -5.84 5.24
CA GLY A 98 1.18 -4.51 5.36
C GLY A 98 0.00 -4.48 6.33
N LEU A 99 -0.87 -5.48 6.25
CA LEU A 99 -2.00 -5.61 7.18
C LEU A 99 -1.52 -5.75 8.63
N ALA A 100 -0.45 -6.52 8.86
CA ALA A 100 0.11 -6.73 10.19
C ALA A 100 0.67 -5.45 10.80
N TYR A 101 1.11 -4.50 10.00
CA TYR A 101 1.65 -3.23 10.50
C TYR A 101 0.62 -2.38 11.25
N ASN A 102 -0.66 -2.67 11.11
CA ASN A 102 -1.69 -2.03 11.94
C ASN A 102 -1.51 -2.32 13.42
N LEU A 103 -0.80 -3.39 13.76
CA LEU A 103 -0.49 -3.80 15.13
C LEU A 103 1.00 -3.64 15.44
N TYR A 104 1.69 -2.78 14.73
CA TYR A 104 3.08 -2.47 14.98
C TYR A 104 3.24 -2.05 16.46
N ASP A 105 4.31 -2.49 17.09
CA ASP A 105 4.57 -2.31 18.52
C ASP A 105 3.70 -3.14 19.47
N THR A 106 2.79 -3.95 18.98
CA THR A 106 2.09 -4.89 19.84
C THR A 106 3.02 -6.05 20.20
N PRO A 107 3.21 -6.37 21.49
CA PRO A 107 4.08 -7.48 21.87
C PRO A 107 3.48 -8.82 21.45
N GLY A 108 4.35 -9.74 21.02
CA GLY A 108 3.98 -11.09 20.67
C GLY A 108 3.97 -11.35 19.16
N LEU A 109 3.24 -12.38 18.77
CA LEU A 109 3.09 -12.76 17.38
C LEU A 109 1.86 -12.09 16.77
N ILE A 110 1.99 -11.67 15.52
CA ILE A 110 0.88 -11.16 14.73
C ILE A 110 0.58 -12.16 13.63
N CYS A 111 -0.69 -12.53 13.52
CA CYS A 111 -1.16 -13.46 12.50
C CYS A 111 -2.22 -12.76 11.65
N PRO A 112 -1.81 -12.02 10.59
CA PRO A 112 -2.77 -11.41 9.68
C PRO A 112 -3.48 -12.49 8.87
N ILE A 113 -4.76 -12.32 8.64
CA ILE A 113 -5.58 -13.28 7.91
C ILE A 113 -6.36 -12.54 6.85
N MET A 114 -6.30 -13.04 5.61
CA MET A 114 -7.10 -12.53 4.50
C MET A 114 -7.94 -13.66 3.92
N ASP A 115 -9.18 -13.35 3.56
CA ASP A 115 -10.06 -14.30 2.91
C ASP A 115 -9.53 -14.62 1.50
N ALA A 116 -9.20 -15.88 1.27
CA ALA A 116 -8.73 -16.37 -0.04
C ALA A 116 -9.85 -16.99 -0.86
N ARG A 117 -11.09 -16.90 -0.38
CA ARG A 117 -12.28 -17.58 -0.93
C ARG A 117 -12.17 -19.10 -0.81
N ARG A 118 -13.24 -19.80 -1.16
CA ARG A 118 -13.32 -21.28 -1.09
C ARG A 118 -12.96 -21.82 0.29
N LYS A 119 -13.37 -21.08 1.35
CA LYS A 119 -13.08 -21.45 2.76
C LYS A 119 -11.59 -21.59 3.06
N GLN A 120 -10.77 -20.79 2.39
CA GLN A 120 -9.32 -20.72 2.60
C GLN A 120 -8.93 -19.32 3.02
N VAL A 121 -7.75 -19.20 3.61
CA VAL A 121 -7.20 -17.90 4.02
C VAL A 121 -5.75 -17.78 3.59
N TYR A 122 -5.32 -16.54 3.32
CA TYR A 122 -3.92 -16.19 3.25
C TYR A 122 -3.47 -15.74 4.64
N THR A 123 -2.34 -16.23 5.08
CA THR A 123 -1.79 -15.87 6.38
C THR A 123 -0.29 -16.04 6.44
N CYS A 124 0.32 -15.41 7.42
CA CYS A 124 1.71 -15.65 7.81
C CYS A 124 1.86 -15.29 9.28
N LEU A 125 2.94 -15.75 9.91
CA LEU A 125 3.25 -15.39 11.28
C LEU A 125 4.38 -14.37 11.27
N LEU A 126 4.15 -13.26 11.96
CA LEU A 126 5.12 -12.17 12.04
C LEU A 126 5.44 -11.89 13.51
N TYR A 127 6.70 -11.70 13.78
CA TYR A 127 7.15 -11.24 15.10
C TYR A 127 7.07 -9.73 15.15
N THR A 128 6.48 -9.22 16.23
CA THR A 128 6.65 -7.81 16.56
C THR A 128 7.82 -7.70 17.53
N SER A 129 8.77 -6.89 17.17
CA SER A 129 9.90 -6.61 18.03
C SER A 129 10.08 -5.11 18.13
N PRO A 130 10.37 -4.57 19.32
CA PRO A 130 10.74 -3.16 19.42
C PRO A 130 12.08 -2.87 18.75
N SER A 131 12.85 -3.90 18.42
CA SER A 131 14.11 -3.74 17.70
C SER A 131 13.87 -3.58 16.22
N PRO A 132 14.62 -2.70 15.53
CA PRO A 132 14.53 -2.62 14.08
C PRO A 132 14.81 -3.98 13.48
N ARG A 133 14.07 -4.36 12.47
CA ARG A 133 14.38 -5.55 11.72
C ARG A 133 15.57 -5.29 10.83
N ASP A 134 16.45 -6.18 10.87
CA ASP A 134 17.58 -6.22 9.97
C ASP A 134 17.15 -6.80 8.63
#